data_aeaa1bb72b28882e706b182ddeb069a2
#
_entry.id   aeaa1bb72b28882e706b182ddeb069a2
#
_cell.length_a   1.000
_cell.length_b   1.000
_cell.length_c   1.000
_cell.angle_alpha   90.00
_cell.angle_beta   90.00
_cell.angle_gamma   90.00
#
_symmetry.space_group_name_H-M   'P 1'
#
loop_
_entity.id
_entity.type
_entity.pdbx_description
1 polymer ?
#
loop_
_entity_poly.entity_id
_entity_poly.type
_entity_poly.pdbx_seq_one_letter_code
_entity_poly.pdbx_strand_id
1 'polypeptide(L)'
;MKISYSILTHNETKSLEKLLRFLVKWKADGDEIVILDDFSDNQKTKELLDFYVSVHNIVFEQRSLLGDFAGQKNHLKSMCSGDYSFNLDSDEMISRWLIKNIHDILKENPIDLIYLPRINTVEGLTQQHIQQWGWSVNEEGRVNFPDWQGRIFKNRPNIKSEKP
;
A
#
# COMPACT_ATOMS: atom_id res chain seq x y z
N MET A 1 -11.63 14.83 8.08
CA MET A 1 -11.40 13.43 7.63
C MET A 1 -9.90 13.24 7.50
N LYS A 2 -9.37 12.18 8.06
CA LYS A 2 -7.95 11.79 8.05
C LYS A 2 -7.78 10.45 7.36
N ILE A 3 -6.73 10.29 6.56
CA ILE A 3 -6.38 9.03 5.89
C ILE A 3 -5.07 8.49 6.48
N SER A 4 -5.05 7.21 6.80
CA SER A 4 -3.84 6.47 7.16
C SER A 4 -3.33 5.71 5.93
N TYR A 5 -2.20 6.13 5.36
CA TYR A 5 -1.49 5.37 4.34
C TYR A 5 -0.72 4.25 5.03
N SER A 6 -1.27 3.03 4.96
CA SER A 6 -0.78 1.88 5.72
C SER A 6 0.03 0.95 4.82
N ILE A 7 1.27 0.68 5.20
CA ILE A 7 2.28 0.00 4.38
C ILE A 7 2.78 -1.24 5.10
N LEU A 8 2.71 -2.41 4.42
CA LEU A 8 3.46 -3.60 4.80
C LEU A 8 4.78 -3.62 4.04
N THR A 9 5.87 -3.95 4.72
CA THR A 9 7.20 -4.04 4.10
C THR A 9 8.03 -5.18 4.67
N HIS A 10 8.90 -5.73 3.81
CA HIS A 10 9.98 -6.65 4.18
C HIS A 10 11.10 -6.54 3.15
N ASN A 11 12.27 -6.06 3.58
CA ASN A 11 13.49 -5.96 2.75
C ASN A 11 13.38 -5.14 1.44
N GLU A 12 12.32 -4.33 1.30
CA GLU A 12 12.12 -3.44 0.15
C GLU A 12 12.81 -2.10 0.41
N THR A 13 13.88 -1.81 -0.32
CA THR A 13 14.62 -0.54 -0.15
C THR A 13 14.19 0.50 -1.19
N LYS A 14 14.41 0.20 -2.47
CA LYS A 14 14.24 1.21 -3.54
C LYS A 14 12.78 1.58 -3.79
N SER A 15 11.89 0.59 -3.81
CA SER A 15 10.45 0.79 -4.02
C SER A 15 9.83 1.50 -2.83
N LEU A 16 10.15 1.07 -1.61
CA LEU A 16 9.70 1.71 -0.38
C LEU A 16 10.18 3.18 -0.29
N GLU A 17 11.45 3.46 -0.59
CA GLU A 17 11.96 4.84 -0.62
C GLU A 17 11.17 5.70 -1.59
N LYS A 18 10.91 5.21 -2.80
CA LYS A 18 10.13 5.92 -3.81
C LYS A 18 8.72 6.22 -3.33
N LEU A 19 8.05 5.23 -2.71
CA LEU A 19 6.72 5.38 -2.15
C LEU A 19 6.70 6.40 -1.01
N LEU A 20 7.63 6.29 -0.04
CA LEU A 20 7.70 7.21 1.11
C LEU A 20 7.97 8.64 0.69
N ARG A 21 8.92 8.87 -0.23
CA ARG A 21 9.18 10.21 -0.80
C ARG A 21 7.94 10.78 -1.47
N PHE A 22 7.18 9.95 -2.18
CA PHE A 22 5.94 10.38 -2.81
C PHE A 22 4.87 10.74 -1.77
N LEU A 23 4.62 9.89 -0.78
CA LEU A 23 3.62 10.13 0.27
C LEU A 23 3.94 11.36 1.10
N VAL A 24 5.17 11.52 1.56
CA VAL A 24 5.62 12.70 2.32
C VAL A 24 5.38 13.99 1.53
N LYS A 25 5.57 13.96 0.22
CA LYS A 25 5.39 15.14 -0.65
C LYS A 25 3.94 15.47 -0.96
N TRP A 26 3.06 14.48 -1.05
CA TRP A 26 1.75 14.67 -1.69
C TRP A 26 0.54 14.37 -0.79
N LYS A 27 0.70 13.66 0.33
CA LYS A 27 -0.39 13.46 1.28
C LYS A 27 -0.86 14.80 1.87
N ALA A 28 -2.10 14.88 2.32
CA ALA A 28 -2.58 16.06 3.04
C ALA A 28 -1.91 16.16 4.42
N ASP A 29 -1.79 17.37 4.96
CA ASP A 29 -1.10 17.63 6.23
C ASP A 29 -1.70 16.87 7.43
N GLY A 30 -3.01 16.66 7.44
CA GLY A 30 -3.70 15.91 8.48
C GLY A 30 -3.58 14.38 8.36
N ASP A 31 -3.10 13.86 7.23
CA ASP A 31 -2.95 12.43 6.98
C ASP A 31 -1.68 11.87 7.62
N GLU A 32 -1.68 10.56 7.89
CA GLU A 32 -0.53 9.86 8.46
C GLU A 32 0.01 8.76 7.55
N ILE A 33 1.25 8.39 7.79
CA ILE A 33 1.87 7.19 7.22
C ILE A 33 2.08 6.20 8.37
N VAL A 34 1.68 4.94 8.15
CA VAL A 34 1.77 3.85 9.12
C VAL A 34 2.52 2.70 8.46
N ILE A 35 3.59 2.23 9.07
CA ILE A 35 4.41 1.16 8.52
C ILE A 35 4.47 0.00 9.50
N LEU A 36 4.21 -1.21 9.00
CA LEU A 36 4.46 -2.45 9.71
C LEU A 36 5.53 -3.23 8.94
N ASP A 37 6.69 -3.41 9.55
CA ASP A 37 7.83 -4.11 8.99
C ASP A 37 7.90 -5.55 9.49
N ASP A 38 8.03 -6.50 8.57
CA ASP A 38 8.23 -7.91 8.89
C ASP A 38 9.73 -8.19 9.13
N PHE A 39 10.29 -7.52 10.15
CA PHE A 39 11.69 -7.66 10.55
C PHE A 39 12.69 -7.65 9.39
N SER A 40 12.67 -6.58 8.59
CA SER A 40 13.69 -6.38 7.55
C SER A 40 15.09 -6.53 8.12
N ASP A 41 15.92 -7.37 7.51
CA ASP A 41 17.31 -7.61 7.89
C ASP A 41 18.32 -6.89 6.99
N ASN A 42 17.90 -6.42 5.83
CA ASN A 42 18.71 -5.62 4.91
C ASN A 42 19.08 -4.28 5.55
N GLN A 43 20.39 -4.01 5.69
CA GLN A 43 20.90 -2.81 6.35
C GLN A 43 20.39 -1.51 5.72
N LYS A 44 20.30 -1.44 4.38
CA LYS A 44 19.81 -0.24 3.68
C LYS A 44 18.33 0.01 3.95
N THR A 45 17.53 -1.05 4.10
CA THR A 45 16.11 -0.92 4.45
C THR A 45 15.96 -0.41 5.89
N LYS A 46 16.77 -0.90 6.83
CA LYS A 46 16.77 -0.41 8.22
C LYS A 46 17.13 1.08 8.29
N GLU A 47 18.22 1.48 7.65
CA GLU A 47 18.65 2.89 7.60
C GLU A 47 17.58 3.81 6.98
N LEU A 48 16.90 3.32 5.91
CA LEU A 48 15.80 4.02 5.29
C LEU A 48 14.62 4.21 6.26
N LEU A 49 14.20 3.14 6.93
CA LEU A 49 13.11 3.18 7.90
C LEU A 49 13.45 4.10 9.07
N ASP A 50 14.63 3.96 9.67
CA ASP A 50 15.11 4.81 10.77
C ASP A 50 15.08 6.29 10.39
N PHE A 51 15.57 6.64 9.19
CA PHE A 51 15.54 8.00 8.69
C PHE A 51 14.11 8.54 8.56
N TYR A 52 13.22 7.83 7.83
CA TYR A 52 11.87 8.33 7.59
C TYR A 52 11.02 8.39 8.86
N VAL A 53 11.13 7.41 9.74
CA VAL A 53 10.43 7.39 11.04
C VAL A 53 10.86 8.57 11.90
N SER A 54 12.16 8.86 11.98
CA SER A 54 12.67 9.94 12.81
C SER A 54 12.34 11.35 12.30
N VAL A 55 12.28 11.53 10.96
CA VAL A 55 12.12 12.85 10.34
C VAL A 55 10.66 13.21 10.06
N HIS A 56 9.80 12.23 9.78
CA HIS A 56 8.46 12.47 9.24
C HIS A 56 7.30 12.04 10.16
N ASN A 57 7.58 11.75 11.43
CA ASN A 57 6.57 11.32 12.41
C ASN A 57 5.68 10.17 11.91
N ILE A 58 6.33 9.15 11.35
CA ILE A 58 5.68 7.94 10.84
C ILE A 58 5.38 7.00 12.00
N VAL A 59 4.17 6.44 12.05
CA VAL A 59 3.82 5.37 13.00
C VAL A 59 4.49 4.09 12.51
N PHE A 60 5.31 3.46 13.34
CA PHE A 60 6.14 2.32 12.94
C PHE A 60 6.14 1.23 14.01
N GLU A 61 5.93 -0.01 13.56
CA GLU A 61 6.13 -1.21 14.37
C GLU A 61 6.80 -2.31 13.55
N GLN A 62 7.39 -3.29 14.25
CA GLN A 62 7.88 -4.54 13.67
C GLN A 62 7.07 -5.72 14.19
N ARG A 63 6.60 -6.58 13.31
CA ARG A 63 5.85 -7.78 13.65
C ARG A 63 6.10 -8.87 12.62
N SER A 64 6.51 -10.08 13.07
CA SER A 64 6.70 -11.23 12.18
C SER A 64 5.39 -11.64 11.52
N LEU A 65 5.45 -11.81 10.21
CA LEU A 65 4.34 -12.28 9.38
C LEU A 65 3.95 -13.73 9.72
N LEU A 66 4.92 -14.63 9.88
CA LEU A 66 4.73 -16.06 10.18
C LEU A 66 3.67 -16.75 9.30
N GLY A 67 3.50 -16.30 8.06
CA GLY A 67 2.48 -16.79 7.13
C GLY A 67 1.05 -16.31 7.40
N ASP A 68 0.83 -15.47 8.41
CA ASP A 68 -0.49 -14.90 8.75
C ASP A 68 -0.71 -13.52 8.13
N PHE A 69 -0.93 -13.47 6.83
CA PHE A 69 -1.18 -12.21 6.11
C PHE A 69 -2.42 -11.45 6.60
N ALA A 70 -3.49 -12.17 6.94
CA ALA A 70 -4.70 -11.54 7.46
C ALA A 70 -4.44 -10.88 8.82
N GLY A 71 -3.78 -11.60 9.73
CA GLY A 71 -3.37 -11.06 11.02
C GLY A 71 -2.42 -9.87 10.89
N GLN A 72 -1.48 -9.90 9.92
CA GLN A 72 -0.57 -8.79 9.66
C GLN A 72 -1.32 -7.54 9.17
N LYS A 73 -2.24 -7.69 8.21
CA LYS A 73 -3.08 -6.59 7.72
C LYS A 73 -4.00 -6.03 8.81
N ASN A 74 -4.58 -6.89 9.64
CA ASN A 74 -5.43 -6.44 10.76
C ASN A 74 -4.63 -5.70 11.83
N HIS A 75 -3.42 -6.16 12.13
CA HIS A 75 -2.52 -5.45 13.05
C HIS A 75 -2.12 -4.08 12.49
N LEU A 76 -1.66 -4.01 11.24
CA LEU A 76 -1.37 -2.74 10.58
C LEU A 76 -2.56 -1.77 10.63
N LYS A 77 -3.78 -2.28 10.36
CA LYS A 77 -4.99 -1.46 10.46
C LYS A 77 -5.23 -0.96 11.89
N SER A 78 -4.95 -1.77 12.92
CA SER A 78 -5.13 -1.36 14.32
C SER A 78 -4.20 -0.23 14.77
N MET A 79 -3.08 -0.03 14.06
CA MET A 79 -2.16 1.09 14.26
C MET A 79 -2.65 2.39 13.62
N CYS A 80 -3.62 2.31 12.69
CA CYS A 80 -4.15 3.46 11.95
C CYS A 80 -5.12 4.27 12.81
N SER A 81 -4.93 5.60 12.86
CA SER A 81 -5.83 6.53 13.57
C SER A 81 -6.73 7.35 12.64
N GLY A 82 -6.58 7.19 11.32
CA GLY A 82 -7.41 7.86 10.31
C GLY A 82 -8.84 7.32 10.23
N ASP A 83 -9.74 8.10 9.64
CA ASP A 83 -11.11 7.68 9.33
C ASP A 83 -11.14 6.56 8.28
N TYR A 84 -10.14 6.55 7.40
CA TYR A 84 -9.89 5.53 6.38
C TYR A 84 -8.45 5.03 6.45
N SER A 85 -8.26 3.73 6.16
CA SER A 85 -6.96 3.11 5.92
C SER A 85 -6.80 2.86 4.43
N PHE A 86 -5.74 3.39 3.83
CA PHE A 86 -5.35 3.11 2.46
C PHE A 86 -4.17 2.14 2.46
N ASN A 87 -4.46 0.87 2.19
CA ASN A 87 -3.45 -0.20 2.21
C ASN A 87 -2.62 -0.18 0.94
N LEU A 88 -1.30 -0.17 1.13
CA LEU A 88 -0.30 -0.16 0.08
C LEU A 88 0.73 -1.26 0.35
N ASP A 89 1.12 -1.97 -0.66
CA ASP A 89 2.31 -2.81 -0.61
C ASP A 89 3.55 -1.93 -0.91
N SER A 90 4.68 -2.23 -0.31
CA SER A 90 5.89 -1.38 -0.37
C SER A 90 6.48 -1.22 -1.79
N ASP A 91 6.07 -2.07 -2.74
CA ASP A 91 6.44 -2.03 -4.15
C ASP A 91 5.38 -1.35 -5.05
N GLU A 92 4.29 -0.84 -4.47
CA GLU A 92 3.23 -0.16 -5.20
C GLU A 92 3.38 1.37 -5.20
N MET A 93 2.77 2.00 -6.20
CA MET A 93 2.73 3.46 -6.31
C MET A 93 1.31 3.95 -6.54
N ILE A 94 0.95 5.02 -5.86
CA ILE A 94 -0.31 5.72 -6.07
C ILE A 94 -0.15 6.75 -7.19
N SER A 95 -1.17 6.93 -8.04
CA SER A 95 -1.15 8.02 -9.01
C SER A 95 -1.25 9.39 -8.31
N ARG A 96 -0.56 10.39 -8.87
CA ARG A 96 -0.63 11.78 -8.37
C ARG A 96 -2.06 12.34 -8.40
N TRP A 97 -2.85 11.91 -9.36
CA TRP A 97 -4.25 12.31 -9.45
C TRP A 97 -5.03 11.77 -8.25
N LEU A 98 -4.88 10.47 -7.93
CA LEU A 98 -5.62 9.84 -6.84
C LEU A 98 -5.28 10.48 -5.49
N ILE A 99 -3.99 10.63 -5.14
CA ILE A 99 -3.62 11.20 -3.82
C ILE A 99 -4.11 12.64 -3.65
N LYS A 100 -4.24 13.40 -4.72
CA LYS A 100 -4.77 14.78 -4.68
C LYS A 100 -6.28 14.87 -4.55
N ASN A 101 -7.00 13.88 -5.05
CA ASN A 101 -8.47 13.91 -5.11
C ASN A 101 -9.13 12.95 -4.10
N ILE A 102 -8.35 12.15 -3.39
CA ILE A 102 -8.89 11.07 -2.54
C ILE A 102 -9.80 11.59 -1.43
N HIS A 103 -9.50 12.75 -0.84
CA HIS A 103 -10.33 13.36 0.18
C HIS A 103 -11.71 13.75 -0.34
N ASP A 104 -11.78 14.34 -1.54
CA ASP A 104 -13.04 14.72 -2.18
C ASP A 104 -13.82 13.47 -2.57
N ILE A 105 -13.16 12.47 -3.15
CA ILE A 105 -13.78 11.18 -3.50
C ILE A 105 -14.44 10.53 -2.28
N LEU A 106 -13.72 10.46 -1.15
CA LEU A 106 -14.22 9.82 0.07
C LEU A 106 -15.30 10.65 0.77
N LYS A 107 -15.27 11.98 0.62
CA LYS A 107 -16.30 12.88 1.15
C LYS A 107 -17.61 12.77 0.37
N GLU A 108 -17.52 12.68 -0.95
CA GLU A 108 -18.68 12.51 -1.84
C GLU A 108 -19.24 11.09 -1.82
N ASN A 109 -18.40 10.10 -1.55
CA ASN A 109 -18.75 8.68 -1.53
C ASN A 109 -18.36 8.04 -0.19
N PRO A 110 -19.17 8.22 0.87
CA PRO A 110 -18.83 7.71 2.22
C PRO A 110 -19.10 6.20 2.34
N ILE A 111 -18.39 5.40 1.56
CA ILE A 111 -18.50 3.94 1.49
C ILE A 111 -17.47 3.25 2.38
N ASP A 112 -17.70 1.98 2.70
CA ASP A 112 -16.86 1.24 3.64
C ASP A 112 -15.61 0.61 2.98
N LEU A 113 -15.66 0.36 1.65
CA LEU A 113 -14.58 -0.26 0.90
C LEU A 113 -14.53 0.29 -0.52
N ILE A 114 -13.32 0.65 -0.98
CA ILE A 114 -13.06 1.03 -2.38
C ILE A 114 -12.09 0.05 -3.00
N TYR A 115 -12.49 -0.49 -4.15
CA TYR A 115 -11.62 -1.24 -5.03
C TYR A 115 -10.93 -0.30 -6.01
N LEU A 116 -9.63 -0.44 -6.16
CA LEU A 116 -8.83 0.29 -7.14
C LEU A 116 -8.28 -0.67 -8.18
N PRO A 117 -8.25 -0.30 -9.47
CA PRO A 117 -7.62 -1.11 -10.49
C PRO A 117 -6.10 -1.00 -10.37
N ARG A 118 -5.45 -2.13 -10.05
CA ARG A 118 -3.99 -2.22 -10.04
C ARG A 118 -3.47 -2.35 -11.47
N ILE A 119 -2.48 -1.55 -11.81
CA ILE A 119 -1.75 -1.63 -13.08
C ILE A 119 -0.50 -2.45 -12.85
N ASN A 120 -0.46 -3.65 -13.43
CA ASN A 120 0.71 -4.52 -13.39
C ASN A 120 1.49 -4.38 -14.69
N THR A 121 2.78 -4.09 -14.59
CA THR A 121 3.73 -4.08 -15.70
C THR A 121 4.89 -5.02 -15.39
N VAL A 122 5.33 -5.79 -16.38
CA VAL A 122 6.44 -6.75 -16.22
C VAL A 122 7.49 -6.45 -17.28
N GLU A 123 8.68 -6.04 -16.85
CA GLU A 123 9.81 -5.83 -17.76
C GLU A 123 10.32 -7.17 -18.29
N GLY A 124 10.69 -7.20 -19.58
CA GLY A 124 11.19 -8.41 -20.23
C GLY A 124 10.14 -9.49 -20.48
N LEU A 125 8.84 -9.14 -20.43
CA LEU A 125 7.75 -10.06 -20.72
C LEU A 125 7.81 -10.54 -22.18
N THR A 126 7.82 -11.87 -22.39
CA THR A 126 7.82 -12.50 -23.71
C THR A 126 6.47 -13.17 -24.00
N GLN A 127 6.18 -13.46 -25.28
CA GLN A 127 5.01 -14.23 -25.68
C GLN A 127 4.97 -15.62 -25.04
N GLN A 128 6.15 -16.22 -24.85
CA GLN A 128 6.26 -17.52 -24.17
C GLN A 128 5.81 -17.41 -22.70
N HIS A 129 6.19 -16.37 -21.99
CA HIS A 129 5.74 -16.12 -20.61
C HIS A 129 4.24 -15.92 -20.54
N ILE A 130 3.66 -15.13 -21.46
CA ILE A 130 2.21 -14.87 -21.53
C ILE A 130 1.44 -16.18 -21.72
N GLN A 131 1.88 -17.03 -22.64
CA GLN A 131 1.24 -18.32 -22.91
C GLN A 131 1.38 -19.28 -21.72
N GLN A 132 2.59 -19.39 -21.14
CA GLN A 132 2.89 -20.29 -20.03
C GLN A 132 2.07 -19.97 -18.78
N TRP A 133 1.84 -18.68 -18.49
CA TRP A 133 1.14 -18.23 -17.28
C TRP A 133 -0.33 -17.88 -17.53
N GLY A 134 -0.80 -17.98 -18.77
CA GLY A 134 -2.17 -17.66 -19.13
C GLY A 134 -2.53 -16.18 -18.89
N TRP A 135 -1.54 -15.29 -19.01
CA TRP A 135 -1.75 -13.87 -18.81
C TRP A 135 -2.35 -13.21 -20.06
N SER A 136 -3.14 -12.15 -19.84
CA SER A 136 -3.56 -11.23 -20.88
C SER A 136 -2.75 -9.93 -20.78
N VAL A 137 -2.38 -9.36 -21.91
CA VAL A 137 -1.66 -8.07 -21.96
C VAL A 137 -2.42 -7.18 -22.93
N ASN A 138 -2.82 -5.99 -22.47
CA ASN A 138 -3.51 -5.03 -23.31
C ASN A 138 -2.53 -4.20 -24.18
N GLU A 139 -3.05 -3.33 -25.03
CA GLU A 139 -2.28 -2.49 -25.95
C GLU A 139 -1.30 -1.53 -25.22
N GLU A 140 -1.58 -1.22 -23.95
CA GLU A 140 -0.73 -0.37 -23.10
C GLU A 140 0.33 -1.17 -22.33
N GLY A 141 0.46 -2.48 -22.58
CA GLY A 141 1.42 -3.35 -21.89
C GLY A 141 1.03 -3.73 -20.46
N ARG A 142 -0.25 -3.52 -20.06
CA ARG A 142 -0.74 -3.85 -18.73
C ARG A 142 -1.15 -5.32 -18.65
N VAL A 143 -0.62 -6.03 -17.66
CA VAL A 143 -0.90 -7.45 -17.45
C VAL A 143 -2.19 -7.63 -16.64
N ASN A 144 -3.11 -8.47 -17.14
CA ASN A 144 -4.38 -8.83 -16.50
C ASN A 144 -5.20 -7.62 -16.03
N PHE A 145 -5.12 -6.50 -16.74
CA PHE A 145 -5.88 -5.28 -16.39
C PHE A 145 -7.35 -5.38 -16.84
N PRO A 146 -8.32 -4.91 -16.01
CA PRO A 146 -8.17 -4.35 -14.66
C PRO A 146 -8.05 -5.45 -13.58
N ASP A 147 -7.03 -5.31 -12.72
CA ASP A 147 -6.84 -6.14 -11.53
C ASP A 147 -7.40 -5.38 -10.31
N TRP A 148 -8.67 -5.65 -9.97
CA TRP A 148 -9.37 -4.93 -8.92
C TRP A 148 -8.92 -5.37 -7.53
N GLN A 149 -8.34 -4.43 -6.76
CA GLN A 149 -7.86 -4.67 -5.40
C GLN A 149 -8.62 -3.78 -4.40
N GLY A 150 -9.14 -4.38 -3.33
CA GLY A 150 -9.66 -3.63 -2.18
C GLY A 150 -8.51 -2.92 -1.48
N ARG A 151 -8.45 -1.59 -1.58
CA ARG A 151 -7.30 -0.82 -1.09
C ARG A 151 -7.66 0.21 -0.03
N ILE A 152 -8.87 0.79 -0.06
CA ILE A 152 -9.26 1.83 0.88
C ILE A 152 -10.42 1.31 1.70
N PHE A 153 -10.24 1.30 3.00
CA PHE A 153 -11.19 0.75 3.96
C PHE A 153 -11.56 1.81 4.99
N LYS A 154 -12.85 1.94 5.28
CA LYS A 154 -13.27 2.71 6.44
C LYS A 154 -12.70 2.09 7.71
N ASN A 155 -12.10 2.92 8.57
CA ASN A 155 -11.44 2.42 9.77
C ASN A 155 -12.45 2.13 10.90
N ARG A 156 -13.15 0.98 10.76
CA ARG A 156 -14.12 0.48 11.75
C ARG A 156 -13.69 -0.89 12.28
N PRO A 157 -13.99 -1.23 13.54
CA PRO A 157 -13.57 -2.50 14.16
C PRO A 157 -14.10 -3.76 13.47
N ASN A 158 -15.27 -3.66 12.82
CA ASN A 158 -15.92 -4.77 12.12
C ASN A 158 -15.40 -5.01 10.70
N ILE A 159 -14.59 -4.11 10.14
CA ILE A 159 -13.95 -4.28 8.83
C ILE A 159 -12.58 -4.91 9.06
N LYS A 160 -12.41 -6.17 8.66
CA LYS A 160 -11.19 -6.95 8.89
C LYS A 160 -10.82 -7.74 7.64
N SER A 161 -9.52 -8.01 7.50
CA SER A 161 -9.02 -9.01 6.55
C SER A 161 -9.28 -10.40 7.11
N GLU A 162 -9.78 -11.30 6.28
CA GLU A 162 -9.97 -12.72 6.61
C GLU A 162 -8.96 -13.57 5.86
N LYS A 163 -8.69 -14.75 6.39
CA LYS A 163 -7.89 -15.75 5.67
C LYS A 163 -8.69 -16.22 4.46
N PRO A 164 -8.04 -16.42 3.30
CA PRO A 164 -8.69 -17.00 2.14
C PRO A 164 -9.11 -18.44 2.39
#